data_8a1852189498d3802e477c1da8db7fc7
#
_entry.id   8a1852189498d3802e477c1da8db7fc7
#
_cell.length_a   1.000
_cell.length_b   1.000
_cell.length_c   1.000
_cell.angle_alpha   90.00
_cell.angle_beta   90.00
_cell.angle_gamma   90.00
#
_symmetry.space_group_name_H-M   'P 1'
#
loop_
_entity.id
_entity.type
_entity.pdbx_description
1 polymer ?
#
loop_
_entity_poly.entity_id
_entity_poly.type
_entity_poly.pdbx_seq_one_letter_code
_entity_poly.pdbx_strand_id
1 'polypeptide(L)'
;MFKRLMLVGTCLATLLSASSAMAAEPTYVVGSGGTYRPFEYENSQKQLEGFDIDIIKAIGKAEGFQVKLVNTPWEGIFATLGSGDRDIIISGITITDKRKQMVDFSDPYFPAEQTIVVPKDSKVDSIAALKNLNVGVVNSSTGDIVVSDVLGKNSTAIKRFDNTPLMLQELYEDGIAAAVGDVGVAKFYLKTHPEKAFQLVSDDKFERQYFGIAVAKGNEELRNKINSGLQKIVADGTYAKIYEKWFDAQVPTLPAATQPAK
;
A
#
# COMPACT_ATOMS: atom_id res chain seq x y z
N MET A 1 60.12 71.98 9.66
CA MET A 1 58.94 71.70 10.43
C MET A 1 58.06 70.75 9.57
N PHE A 2 58.25 69.41 9.70
CA PHE A 2 57.55 68.38 8.89
C PHE A 2 56.43 67.79 9.68
N LYS A 3 55.15 67.94 9.18
CA LYS A 3 54.00 67.32 9.70
C LYS A 3 53.81 65.91 8.98
N ARG A 4 53.97 64.87 9.74
CA ARG A 4 53.65 63.49 9.27
C ARG A 4 52.14 63.27 9.35
N LEU A 5 51.52 62.93 8.21
CA LEU A 5 50.11 62.50 8.10
C LEU A 5 50.09 60.98 8.22
N MET A 6 49.49 60.52 9.28
CA MET A 6 49.20 59.06 9.44
C MET A 6 47.90 58.70 8.71
N LEU A 7 48.02 57.86 7.71
CA LEU A 7 46.87 57.22 7.02
C LEU A 7 46.46 55.98 7.82
N VAL A 8 45.28 56.04 8.44
CA VAL A 8 44.64 54.82 9.10
C VAL A 8 43.82 54.11 8.05
N GLY A 9 44.33 52.93 7.59
CA GLY A 9 43.59 52.05 6.69
C GLY A 9 42.61 51.21 7.47
N THR A 10 41.31 51.46 7.29
CA THR A 10 40.24 50.67 7.84
C THR A 10 39.98 49.47 6.91
N CYS A 11 40.47 48.28 7.28
CA CYS A 11 40.09 47.04 6.61
C CYS A 11 38.66 46.65 7.00
N LEU A 12 37.72 46.87 6.10
CA LEU A 12 36.33 46.39 6.23
C LEU A 12 36.28 44.90 5.83
N ALA A 13 36.35 44.02 6.80
CA ALA A 13 36.16 42.61 6.60
C ALA A 13 34.65 42.32 6.39
N THR A 14 34.25 42.18 5.15
CA THR A 14 32.90 41.68 4.78
C THR A 14 32.81 40.18 5.09
N LEU A 15 32.18 39.84 6.20
CA LEU A 15 31.72 38.49 6.50
C LEU A 15 30.59 38.14 5.53
N LEU A 16 30.90 37.39 4.47
CA LEU A 16 29.89 36.69 3.67
C LEU A 16 29.29 35.57 4.54
N SER A 17 28.18 35.86 5.17
CA SER A 17 27.30 34.83 5.75
C SER A 17 26.70 34.02 4.61
N ALA A 18 27.30 32.86 4.28
CA ALA A 18 26.69 31.85 3.41
C ALA A 18 25.48 31.30 4.14
N SER A 19 24.31 31.90 3.96
CA SER A 19 23.02 31.29 4.33
C SER A 19 22.88 30.08 3.42
N SER A 20 23.16 28.88 3.96
CA SER A 20 22.74 27.63 3.34
C SER A 20 21.21 27.66 3.28
N ALA A 21 20.66 28.02 2.12
CA ALA A 21 19.24 27.82 1.86
C ALA A 21 19.00 26.32 1.96
N MET A 22 18.40 25.87 3.07
CA MET A 22 17.85 24.52 3.14
C MET A 22 16.80 24.43 2.03
N ALA A 23 17.12 23.68 0.98
CA ALA A 23 16.13 23.38 -0.05
C ALA A 23 14.91 22.79 0.65
N ALA A 24 13.72 23.31 0.37
CA ALA A 24 12.49 22.76 0.91
C ALA A 24 12.38 21.30 0.50
N GLU A 25 12.02 20.44 1.45
CA GLU A 25 11.81 19.02 1.15
C GLU A 25 10.75 18.88 0.04
N PRO A 26 11.01 18.06 -0.99
CA PRO A 26 10.02 17.83 -2.03
C PRO A 26 8.76 17.19 -1.44
N THR A 27 7.59 17.55 -1.98
CA THR A 27 6.30 16.97 -1.57
C THR A 27 5.77 16.10 -2.68
N TYR A 28 5.53 14.81 -2.40
CA TYR A 28 4.90 13.87 -3.33
C TYR A 28 3.42 13.69 -3.02
N VAL A 29 2.60 13.65 -4.07
CA VAL A 29 1.17 13.34 -3.98
C VAL A 29 0.99 11.83 -3.95
N VAL A 30 0.52 11.31 -2.81
CA VAL A 30 0.38 9.88 -2.56
C VAL A 30 -1.10 9.50 -2.59
N GLY A 31 -1.46 8.65 -3.55
CA GLY A 31 -2.79 8.03 -3.62
C GLY A 31 -2.88 6.77 -2.78
N SER A 32 -3.98 6.63 -2.06
CA SER A 32 -4.31 5.45 -1.27
C SER A 32 -5.81 5.32 -1.18
N GLY A 33 -6.34 4.10 -1.14
CA GLY A 33 -7.78 3.87 -0.95
C GLY A 33 -8.24 4.28 0.45
N GLY A 34 -9.54 4.44 0.61
CA GLY A 34 -10.14 4.80 1.90
C GLY A 34 -10.94 3.68 2.56
N THR A 35 -10.81 2.42 2.13
CA THR A 35 -11.76 1.36 2.50
C THR A 35 -11.12 -0.03 2.73
N TYR A 36 -9.81 -0.12 2.96
CA TYR A 36 -9.07 -1.39 3.00
C TYR A 36 -8.35 -1.62 4.35
N ARG A 37 -9.12 -1.64 5.44
CA ARG A 37 -8.57 -1.89 6.79
C ARG A 37 -7.88 -3.23 6.91
N PRO A 38 -6.75 -3.32 7.63
CA PRO A 38 -6.06 -2.30 8.41
C PRO A 38 -5.00 -1.52 7.61
N PHE A 39 -4.89 -1.75 6.29
CA PHE A 39 -3.85 -1.15 5.45
C PHE A 39 -4.10 0.35 5.21
N GLU A 40 -5.30 0.72 4.74
CA GLU A 40 -5.70 2.11 4.52
C GLU A 40 -7.21 2.31 4.64
N TYR A 41 -7.60 3.38 5.30
CA TYR A 41 -9.00 3.76 5.43
C TYR A 41 -9.15 5.24 5.79
N GLU A 42 -10.30 5.80 5.48
CA GLU A 42 -10.67 7.11 6.01
C GLU A 42 -11.27 6.99 7.42
N ASN A 43 -10.75 7.79 8.34
CA ASN A 43 -11.33 7.95 9.68
C ASN A 43 -12.56 8.87 9.65
N SER A 44 -13.18 9.09 10.82
CA SER A 44 -14.34 9.97 10.95
C SER A 44 -14.09 11.44 10.58
N GLN A 45 -12.81 11.85 10.54
CA GLN A 45 -12.36 13.19 10.16
C GLN A 45 -11.97 13.29 8.68
N LYS A 46 -12.26 12.26 7.89
CA LYS A 46 -11.87 12.16 6.47
C LYS A 46 -10.36 12.17 6.23
N GLN A 47 -9.59 11.68 7.18
CA GLN A 47 -8.15 11.54 7.08
C GLN A 47 -7.80 10.08 6.80
N LEU A 48 -6.83 9.86 5.92
CA LEU A 48 -6.31 8.53 5.64
C LEU A 48 -5.41 8.05 6.80
N GLU A 49 -5.71 6.85 7.26
CA GLU A 49 -4.99 6.12 8.31
C GLU A 49 -4.78 4.66 7.87
N GLY A 50 -3.82 3.97 8.50
CA GLY A 50 -3.58 2.56 8.26
C GLY A 50 -2.09 2.24 8.21
N PHE A 51 -1.81 0.96 8.05
CA PHE A 51 -0.45 0.44 7.94
C PHE A 51 0.30 1.08 6.77
N ASP A 52 -0.30 1.12 5.59
CA ASP A 52 0.27 1.70 4.37
C ASP A 52 0.58 3.19 4.55
N ILE A 53 -0.33 3.90 5.24
CA ILE A 53 -0.17 5.33 5.51
C ILE A 53 1.01 5.59 6.46
N ASP A 54 1.17 4.76 7.49
CA ASP A 54 2.30 4.88 8.40
C ASP A 54 3.62 4.51 7.70
N ILE A 55 3.63 3.49 6.82
CA ILE A 55 4.80 3.09 6.03
C ILE A 55 5.26 4.23 5.12
N ILE A 56 4.38 4.82 4.32
CA ILE A 56 4.82 5.86 3.38
C ILE A 56 5.26 7.15 4.09
N LYS A 57 4.63 7.51 5.22
CA LYS A 57 5.08 8.62 6.06
C LYS A 57 6.47 8.35 6.65
N ALA A 58 6.73 7.13 7.11
CA ALA A 58 8.03 6.74 7.64
C ALA A 58 9.12 6.77 6.56
N ILE A 59 8.82 6.27 5.36
CA ILE A 59 9.71 6.35 4.19
C ILE A 59 10.01 7.82 3.85
N GLY A 60 8.99 8.68 3.78
CA GLY A 60 9.17 10.11 3.52
C GLY A 60 10.10 10.77 4.52
N LYS A 61 9.90 10.49 5.82
CA LYS A 61 10.77 11.00 6.87
C LYS A 61 12.22 10.51 6.74
N ALA A 62 12.42 9.23 6.38
CA ALA A 62 13.75 8.63 6.23
C ALA A 62 14.51 9.15 4.99
N GLU A 63 13.79 9.62 3.97
CA GLU A 63 14.32 10.08 2.69
C GLU A 63 14.23 11.58 2.48
N GLY A 64 13.74 12.35 3.46
CA GLY A 64 13.66 13.82 3.40
C GLY A 64 12.64 14.29 2.36
N PHE A 65 11.44 13.70 2.33
CA PHE A 65 10.33 14.21 1.53
C PHE A 65 9.01 14.22 2.31
N GLN A 66 8.12 15.14 1.95
CA GLN A 66 6.78 15.24 2.49
C GLN A 66 5.79 14.43 1.67
N VAL A 67 4.74 13.90 2.30
CA VAL A 67 3.66 13.19 1.63
C VAL A 67 2.36 13.99 1.72
N LYS A 68 1.73 14.24 0.57
CA LYS A 68 0.37 14.75 0.47
C LYS A 68 -0.56 13.59 0.17
N LEU A 69 -1.24 13.08 1.20
CA LEU A 69 -2.16 11.94 1.07
C LEU A 69 -3.46 12.37 0.37
N VAL A 70 -3.92 11.57 -0.58
CA VAL A 70 -5.17 11.79 -1.31
C VAL A 70 -5.94 10.49 -1.41
N ASN A 71 -7.16 10.46 -0.89
CA ASN A 71 -8.06 9.32 -1.11
C ASN A 71 -8.27 9.11 -2.61
N THR A 72 -7.92 7.92 -3.08
CA THR A 72 -7.94 7.57 -4.50
C THR A 72 -8.65 6.22 -4.62
N PRO A 73 -9.87 6.19 -5.18
CA PRO A 73 -10.62 4.96 -5.33
C PRO A 73 -9.84 3.89 -6.10
N TRP A 74 -10.07 2.61 -5.74
CA TRP A 74 -9.40 1.48 -6.37
C TRP A 74 -9.59 1.45 -7.89
N GLU A 75 -10.81 1.73 -8.35
CA GLU A 75 -11.09 1.84 -9.76
C GLU A 75 -10.31 3.02 -10.38
N GLY A 76 -9.50 2.72 -11.38
CA GLY A 76 -8.69 3.74 -12.04
C GLY A 76 -7.43 4.17 -11.29
N ILE A 77 -7.10 3.59 -10.13
CA ILE A 77 -5.99 4.03 -9.28
C ILE A 77 -4.65 4.09 -10.06
N PHE A 78 -4.36 3.12 -10.92
CA PHE A 78 -3.13 3.10 -11.73
C PHE A 78 -3.09 4.19 -12.80
N ALA A 79 -4.24 4.60 -13.32
CA ALA A 79 -4.30 5.65 -14.33
C ALA A 79 -3.81 7.00 -13.77
N THR A 80 -3.98 7.23 -12.46
CA THR A 80 -3.53 8.46 -11.79
C THR A 80 -2.02 8.63 -11.76
N LEU A 81 -1.24 7.54 -11.82
CA LEU A 81 0.21 7.59 -11.99
C LEU A 81 0.59 7.98 -13.43
N GLY A 82 -0.13 7.43 -14.41
CA GLY A 82 0.10 7.73 -15.82
C GLY A 82 -0.26 9.17 -16.21
N SER A 83 -1.29 9.75 -15.58
CA SER A 83 -1.68 11.16 -15.79
C SER A 83 -0.82 12.16 -15.02
N GLY A 84 -0.04 11.71 -14.03
CA GLY A 84 0.71 12.59 -13.13
C GLY A 84 -0.13 13.21 -12.01
N ASP A 85 -1.39 12.78 -11.81
CA ASP A 85 -2.23 13.25 -10.70
C ASP A 85 -1.72 12.71 -9.35
N ARG A 86 -1.00 11.61 -9.38
CA ARG A 86 -0.32 10.98 -8.24
C ARG A 86 1.12 10.65 -8.63
N ASP A 87 2.02 10.86 -7.67
CA ASP A 87 3.43 10.46 -7.81
C ASP A 87 3.65 9.03 -7.33
N ILE A 88 2.94 8.64 -6.29
CA ILE A 88 3.07 7.37 -5.58
C ILE A 88 1.67 6.81 -5.31
N ILE A 89 1.51 5.49 -5.43
CA ILE A 89 0.34 4.77 -4.91
C ILE A 89 0.81 3.71 -3.91
N ILE A 90 0.22 3.76 -2.71
CA ILE A 90 0.32 2.70 -1.70
C ILE A 90 -1.10 2.37 -1.23
N SER A 91 -1.56 1.14 -1.50
CA SER A 91 -2.96 0.75 -1.29
C SER A 91 -3.14 -0.77 -1.35
N GLY A 92 -2.37 -1.51 -0.54
CA GLY A 92 -2.41 -2.98 -0.54
C GLY A 92 -2.25 -3.59 -1.93
N ILE A 93 -1.36 -3.03 -2.76
CA ILE A 93 -1.28 -3.43 -4.16
C ILE A 93 -0.37 -4.63 -4.34
N THR A 94 -0.94 -5.78 -4.67
CA THR A 94 -0.18 -6.98 -5.02
C THR A 94 0.66 -6.73 -6.28
N ILE A 95 1.94 -7.05 -6.20
CA ILE A 95 2.88 -7.04 -7.32
C ILE A 95 2.50 -8.20 -8.25
N THR A 96 2.04 -7.89 -9.46
CA THR A 96 1.74 -8.90 -10.51
C THR A 96 2.41 -8.50 -11.81
N ASP A 97 2.70 -9.50 -12.67
CA ASP A 97 3.34 -9.22 -13.96
C ASP A 97 2.48 -8.34 -14.87
N LYS A 98 1.16 -8.47 -14.78
CA LYS A 98 0.24 -7.60 -15.51
C LYS A 98 0.36 -6.14 -15.03
N ARG A 99 0.43 -5.91 -13.69
CA ARG A 99 0.56 -4.57 -13.12
C ARG A 99 1.94 -3.96 -13.40
N LYS A 100 3.01 -4.78 -13.41
CA LYS A 100 4.37 -4.35 -13.80
C LYS A 100 4.47 -3.82 -15.24
N GLN A 101 3.54 -4.17 -16.12
CA GLN A 101 3.49 -3.60 -17.47
C GLN A 101 3.02 -2.14 -17.47
N MET A 102 2.24 -1.73 -16.46
CA MET A 102 1.62 -0.40 -16.37
C MET A 102 2.38 0.55 -15.45
N VAL A 103 2.97 0.03 -14.38
CA VAL A 103 3.65 0.80 -13.33
C VAL A 103 4.94 0.11 -12.91
N ASP A 104 5.83 0.85 -12.23
CA ASP A 104 6.95 0.25 -11.54
C ASP A 104 6.65 0.12 -10.04
N PHE A 105 7.14 -0.96 -9.44
CA PHE A 105 6.95 -1.26 -8.02
C PHE A 105 8.24 -1.09 -7.23
N SER A 106 8.09 -0.72 -5.98
CA SER A 106 9.13 -0.86 -4.97
C SER A 106 9.49 -2.32 -4.71
N ASP A 107 10.50 -2.54 -3.89
CA ASP A 107 10.69 -3.82 -3.21
C ASP A 107 9.41 -4.18 -2.41
N PRO A 108 9.14 -5.49 -2.21
CA PRO A 108 8.02 -5.95 -1.40
C PRO A 108 8.04 -5.39 0.02
N TYR A 109 6.89 -4.89 0.51
CA TYR A 109 6.79 -4.39 1.88
C TYR A 109 5.82 -5.17 2.77
N PHE A 110 4.98 -6.05 2.20
CA PHE A 110 4.04 -6.87 2.96
C PHE A 110 3.75 -8.19 2.22
N PRO A 111 3.66 -9.36 2.90
CA PRO A 111 3.23 -10.60 2.26
C PRO A 111 1.72 -10.55 2.00
N ALA A 112 1.32 -10.89 0.77
CA ALA A 112 -0.06 -10.98 0.34
C ALA A 112 -0.43 -12.44 0.07
N GLU A 113 -1.62 -12.83 0.50
CA GLU A 113 -2.18 -14.15 0.27
C GLU A 113 -3.70 -14.03 0.18
N GLN A 114 -4.32 -14.77 -0.72
CA GLN A 114 -5.78 -14.79 -0.84
C GLN A 114 -6.38 -15.78 0.19
N THR A 115 -7.62 -15.52 0.56
CA THR A 115 -8.42 -16.44 1.38
C THR A 115 -9.88 -16.40 0.93
N ILE A 116 -10.60 -17.46 1.20
CA ILE A 116 -12.05 -17.51 1.03
C ILE A 116 -12.68 -17.23 2.39
N VAL A 117 -13.59 -16.27 2.45
CA VAL A 117 -14.40 -15.97 3.62
C VAL A 117 -15.77 -16.59 3.40
N VAL A 118 -16.20 -17.44 4.33
CA VAL A 118 -17.50 -18.14 4.25
C VAL A 118 -18.18 -18.18 5.62
N PRO A 119 -19.50 -18.38 5.69
CA PRO A 119 -20.17 -18.69 6.95
C PRO A 119 -19.51 -19.90 7.65
N LYS A 120 -19.49 -19.91 8.99
CA LYS A 120 -18.78 -20.91 9.79
C LYS A 120 -19.30 -22.34 9.60
N ASP A 121 -20.55 -22.48 9.22
CA ASP A 121 -21.23 -23.77 8.94
C ASP A 121 -21.11 -24.17 7.45
N SER A 122 -20.47 -23.34 6.62
CA SER A 122 -20.20 -23.63 5.22
C SER A 122 -19.28 -24.84 5.08
N LYS A 123 -19.55 -25.65 4.06
CA LYS A 123 -18.74 -26.82 3.67
C LYS A 123 -17.73 -26.50 2.56
N VAL A 124 -17.56 -25.22 2.22
CA VAL A 124 -16.52 -24.78 1.29
C VAL A 124 -15.15 -24.97 1.95
N ASP A 125 -14.33 -25.82 1.35
CA ASP A 125 -13.00 -26.20 1.83
C ASP A 125 -11.89 -25.86 0.83
N SER A 126 -12.25 -25.37 -0.35
CA SER A 126 -11.31 -25.06 -1.43
C SER A 126 -11.91 -24.07 -2.43
N ILE A 127 -11.07 -23.46 -3.26
CA ILE A 127 -11.52 -22.60 -4.35
C ILE A 127 -12.33 -23.39 -5.39
N ALA A 128 -12.06 -24.67 -5.56
CA ALA A 128 -12.82 -25.52 -6.48
C ALA A 128 -14.26 -25.74 -6.02
N ALA A 129 -14.52 -25.71 -4.70
CA ALA A 129 -15.86 -25.82 -4.13
C ALA A 129 -16.75 -24.58 -4.40
N LEU A 130 -16.17 -23.47 -4.90
CA LEU A 130 -16.91 -22.26 -5.26
C LEU A 130 -17.72 -22.41 -6.56
N LYS A 131 -17.51 -23.46 -7.32
CA LYS A 131 -18.31 -23.75 -8.51
C LYS A 131 -19.80 -23.85 -8.14
N ASN A 132 -20.63 -23.14 -8.88
CA ASN A 132 -22.08 -23.05 -8.67
C ASN A 132 -22.52 -22.20 -7.46
N LEU A 133 -21.63 -21.46 -6.81
CA LEU A 133 -21.94 -20.50 -5.76
C LEU A 133 -21.83 -19.07 -6.26
N ASN A 134 -22.63 -18.17 -5.70
CA ASN A 134 -22.40 -16.75 -5.87
C ASN A 134 -21.19 -16.33 -5.03
N VAL A 135 -20.15 -15.81 -5.68
CA VAL A 135 -18.87 -15.44 -5.04
C VAL A 135 -18.59 -13.97 -5.22
N GLY A 136 -18.39 -13.27 -4.10
CA GLY A 136 -17.99 -11.86 -4.09
C GLY A 136 -16.48 -11.68 -4.26
N VAL A 137 -16.11 -10.71 -5.05
CA VAL A 137 -14.73 -10.22 -5.22
C VAL A 137 -14.73 -8.71 -5.37
N VAL A 138 -13.62 -8.05 -5.04
CA VAL A 138 -13.43 -6.65 -5.45
C VAL A 138 -13.00 -6.64 -6.92
N ASN A 139 -13.68 -5.83 -7.72
CA ASN A 139 -13.43 -5.73 -9.17
C ASN A 139 -11.94 -5.51 -9.47
N SER A 140 -11.38 -6.28 -10.41
CA SER A 140 -9.98 -6.18 -10.84
C SER A 140 -8.93 -6.39 -9.74
N SER A 141 -9.30 -6.93 -8.58
CA SER A 141 -8.38 -7.38 -7.54
C SER A 141 -7.72 -8.72 -7.91
N THR A 142 -6.74 -9.15 -7.13
CA THR A 142 -6.16 -10.49 -7.26
C THR A 142 -7.16 -11.59 -6.89
N GLY A 143 -8.07 -11.33 -5.97
CA GLY A 143 -9.19 -12.22 -5.67
C GLY A 143 -10.13 -12.41 -6.88
N ASP A 144 -10.44 -11.34 -7.62
CA ASP A 144 -11.22 -11.45 -8.88
C ASP A 144 -10.47 -12.28 -9.93
N ILE A 145 -9.15 -12.12 -10.06
CA ILE A 145 -8.37 -12.93 -11.00
C ILE A 145 -8.49 -14.41 -10.66
N VAL A 146 -8.20 -14.78 -9.42
CA VAL A 146 -8.21 -16.18 -8.97
C VAL A 146 -9.60 -16.81 -9.12
N VAL A 147 -10.67 -16.11 -8.74
CA VAL A 147 -12.05 -16.61 -8.89
C VAL A 147 -12.44 -16.71 -10.37
N SER A 148 -12.02 -15.73 -11.19
CA SER A 148 -12.25 -15.74 -12.64
C SER A 148 -11.58 -16.91 -13.35
N ASP A 149 -10.41 -17.36 -12.89
CA ASP A 149 -9.69 -18.50 -13.44
C ASP A 149 -10.43 -19.84 -13.15
N VAL A 150 -11.16 -19.91 -12.04
CA VAL A 150 -11.90 -21.12 -11.65
C VAL A 150 -13.32 -21.16 -12.21
N LEU A 151 -14.03 -20.03 -12.16
CA LEU A 151 -15.44 -19.93 -12.56
C LEU A 151 -15.63 -19.47 -14.00
N GLY A 152 -14.58 -18.96 -14.63
CA GLY A 152 -14.65 -18.28 -15.93
C GLY A 152 -14.91 -16.78 -15.77
N LYS A 153 -14.14 -15.97 -16.46
CA LYS A 153 -14.13 -14.49 -16.35
C LYS A 153 -15.51 -13.84 -16.50
N ASN A 154 -16.36 -14.40 -17.35
CA ASN A 154 -17.69 -13.88 -17.67
C ASN A 154 -18.81 -14.58 -16.86
N SER A 155 -18.46 -15.40 -15.86
CA SER A 155 -19.44 -16.07 -15.04
C SER A 155 -20.34 -15.08 -14.30
N THR A 156 -21.64 -15.23 -14.39
CA THR A 156 -22.63 -14.43 -13.66
C THR A 156 -22.66 -14.74 -12.16
N ALA A 157 -22.03 -15.85 -11.75
CA ALA A 157 -21.83 -16.23 -10.36
C ALA A 157 -20.80 -15.35 -9.66
N ILE A 158 -19.90 -14.68 -10.39
CA ILE A 158 -18.94 -13.72 -9.81
C ILE A 158 -19.64 -12.38 -9.62
N LYS A 159 -19.80 -12.00 -8.35
CA LYS A 159 -20.34 -10.70 -7.95
C LYS A 159 -19.18 -9.75 -7.66
N ARG A 160 -19.00 -8.72 -8.50
CA ARG A 160 -17.90 -7.76 -8.41
C ARG A 160 -18.35 -6.51 -7.70
N PHE A 161 -17.61 -6.13 -6.67
CA PHE A 161 -17.86 -4.98 -5.81
C PHE A 161 -16.77 -3.93 -5.99
N ASP A 162 -17.10 -2.66 -5.74
CA ASP A 162 -16.16 -1.55 -5.84
C ASP A 162 -15.13 -1.57 -4.71
N ASN A 163 -15.48 -2.14 -3.55
CA ASN A 163 -14.61 -2.19 -2.38
C ASN A 163 -14.94 -3.37 -1.44
N THR A 164 -14.02 -3.65 -0.54
CA THR A 164 -14.14 -4.76 0.41
C THR A 164 -15.31 -4.62 1.39
N PRO A 165 -15.62 -3.45 1.98
CA PRO A 165 -16.79 -3.31 2.85
C PRO A 165 -18.10 -3.72 2.18
N LEU A 166 -18.35 -3.28 0.95
CA LEU A 166 -19.56 -3.67 0.21
C LEU A 166 -19.64 -5.17 -0.05
N MET A 167 -18.50 -5.78 -0.43
CA MET A 167 -18.39 -7.22 -0.64
C MET A 167 -18.69 -8.01 0.65
N LEU A 168 -18.10 -7.61 1.77
CA LEU A 168 -18.30 -8.29 3.05
C LEU A 168 -19.70 -8.06 3.63
N GLN A 169 -20.29 -6.89 3.38
CA GLN A 169 -21.69 -6.63 3.74
C GLN A 169 -22.64 -7.57 2.99
N GLU A 170 -22.45 -7.75 1.68
CA GLU A 170 -23.25 -8.68 0.87
C GLU A 170 -23.11 -10.13 1.33
N LEU A 171 -21.89 -10.54 1.75
CA LEU A 171 -21.68 -11.85 2.38
C LEU A 171 -22.45 -11.95 3.71
N TYR A 172 -22.47 -10.88 4.47
CA TYR A 172 -23.17 -10.82 5.74
C TYR A 172 -24.69 -10.92 5.61
N GLU A 173 -25.22 -10.36 4.53
CA GLU A 173 -26.67 -10.35 4.22
C GLU A 173 -27.11 -11.57 3.41
N ASP A 174 -26.23 -12.59 3.29
CA ASP A 174 -26.49 -13.84 2.55
C ASP A 174 -26.74 -13.64 1.03
N GLY A 175 -26.39 -12.48 0.48
CA GLY A 175 -26.49 -12.20 -0.96
C GLY A 175 -25.45 -12.92 -1.80
N ILE A 176 -24.31 -13.29 -1.18
CA ILE A 176 -23.28 -14.16 -1.74
C ILE A 176 -22.93 -15.28 -0.76
N ALA A 177 -22.52 -16.43 -1.27
CA ALA A 177 -22.19 -17.61 -0.44
C ALA A 177 -20.72 -17.60 0.06
N ALA A 178 -19.86 -16.87 -0.62
CA ALA A 178 -18.43 -16.73 -0.29
C ALA A 178 -17.88 -15.40 -0.79
N ALA A 179 -16.86 -14.90 -0.14
CA ALA A 179 -16.06 -13.77 -0.62
C ALA A 179 -14.59 -14.18 -0.73
N VAL A 180 -13.87 -13.68 -1.75
CA VAL A 180 -12.43 -13.95 -1.92
C VAL A 180 -11.66 -12.64 -1.91
N GLY A 181 -10.63 -12.57 -1.07
CA GLY A 181 -9.80 -11.39 -0.90
C GLY A 181 -8.58 -11.66 -0.03
N ASP A 182 -7.84 -10.61 0.31
CA ASP A 182 -6.58 -10.73 1.07
C ASP A 182 -6.82 -11.17 2.52
N VAL A 183 -6.00 -12.13 2.96
CA VAL A 183 -6.08 -12.74 4.29
C VAL A 183 -5.91 -11.71 5.42
N GLY A 184 -5.06 -10.69 5.22
CA GLY A 184 -4.84 -9.64 6.23
C GLY A 184 -6.10 -8.83 6.51
N VAL A 185 -6.83 -8.47 5.46
CA VAL A 185 -8.11 -7.74 5.55
C VAL A 185 -9.20 -8.63 6.14
N ALA A 186 -9.30 -9.87 5.66
CA ALA A 186 -10.27 -10.82 6.16
C ALA A 186 -10.09 -11.11 7.66
N LYS A 187 -8.85 -11.36 8.13
CA LYS A 187 -8.53 -11.52 9.55
C LYS A 187 -8.92 -10.30 10.38
N PHE A 188 -8.60 -9.11 9.89
CA PHE A 188 -8.98 -7.88 10.58
C PHE A 188 -10.50 -7.74 10.69
N TYR A 189 -11.22 -8.02 9.60
CA TYR A 189 -12.69 -7.97 9.60
C TYR A 189 -13.30 -8.94 10.62
N LEU A 190 -12.85 -10.20 10.65
CA LEU A 190 -13.33 -11.18 11.61
C LEU A 190 -13.03 -10.78 13.07
N LYS A 191 -11.85 -10.19 13.32
CA LYS A 191 -11.46 -9.70 14.65
C LYS A 191 -12.36 -8.55 15.13
N THR A 192 -12.78 -7.67 14.21
CA THR A 192 -13.58 -6.48 14.54
C THR A 192 -15.10 -6.72 14.49
N HIS A 193 -15.52 -7.86 13.93
CA HIS A 193 -16.94 -8.27 13.84
C HIS A 193 -17.11 -9.70 14.39
N PRO A 194 -16.80 -9.95 15.67
CA PRO A 194 -16.83 -11.29 16.24
C PRO A 194 -18.25 -11.88 16.30
N GLU A 195 -19.28 -11.03 16.23
CA GLU A 195 -20.68 -11.43 16.15
C GLU A 195 -21.03 -12.12 14.82
N LYS A 196 -20.16 -11.98 13.81
CA LYS A 196 -20.32 -12.62 12.51
C LYS A 196 -19.66 -14.01 12.53
N ALA A 197 -20.46 -15.03 12.41
CA ALA A 197 -19.95 -16.42 12.42
C ALA A 197 -19.33 -16.79 11.06
N PHE A 198 -18.18 -16.20 10.72
CA PHE A 198 -17.41 -16.53 9.51
C PHE A 198 -16.15 -17.34 9.84
N GLN A 199 -15.64 -18.02 8.84
CA GLN A 199 -14.33 -18.68 8.84
C GLN A 199 -13.55 -18.36 7.58
N LEU A 200 -12.22 -18.50 7.69
CA LEU A 200 -11.30 -18.36 6.56
C LEU A 200 -10.90 -19.73 6.06
N VAL A 201 -10.92 -19.90 4.75
CA VAL A 201 -10.48 -21.11 4.07
C VAL A 201 -9.29 -20.75 3.20
N SER A 202 -8.16 -21.42 3.42
CA SER A 202 -6.99 -21.36 2.55
C SER A 202 -7.06 -22.45 1.49
N ASP A 203 -6.36 -22.23 0.38
CA ASP A 203 -6.25 -23.22 -0.71
C ASP A 203 -4.81 -23.20 -1.24
N ASP A 204 -4.27 -24.37 -1.56
CA ASP A 204 -2.90 -24.50 -2.08
C ASP A 204 -2.68 -23.80 -3.42
N LYS A 205 -3.76 -23.42 -4.11
CA LYS A 205 -3.71 -22.61 -5.34
C LYS A 205 -3.52 -21.12 -5.08
N PHE A 206 -3.62 -20.69 -3.83
CA PHE A 206 -3.33 -19.30 -3.46
C PHE A 206 -1.83 -19.13 -3.33
N GLU A 207 -1.22 -18.62 -4.39
CA GLU A 207 0.20 -18.32 -4.39
C GLU A 207 0.53 -17.22 -3.39
N ARG A 208 1.66 -17.39 -2.71
CA ARG A 208 2.21 -16.33 -1.88
C ARG A 208 2.67 -15.18 -2.76
N GLN A 209 2.10 -14.04 -2.55
CA GLN A 209 2.38 -12.79 -3.27
C GLN A 209 2.86 -11.72 -2.28
N TYR A 210 3.11 -10.52 -2.78
CA TYR A 210 3.59 -9.41 -1.95
C TYR A 210 2.97 -8.10 -2.41
N PHE A 211 2.72 -7.19 -1.47
CA PHE A 211 2.40 -5.81 -1.79
C PHE A 211 3.65 -5.01 -2.11
N GLY A 212 3.51 -4.09 -3.05
CA GLY A 212 4.53 -3.12 -3.44
C GLY A 212 3.94 -1.71 -3.57
N ILE A 213 4.79 -0.72 -3.38
CA ILE A 213 4.45 0.69 -3.59
C ILE A 213 4.65 0.99 -5.08
N ALA A 214 3.64 1.56 -5.74
CA ALA A 214 3.68 1.81 -7.16
C ALA A 214 4.06 3.27 -7.47
N VAL A 215 4.85 3.44 -8.53
CA VAL A 215 5.19 4.72 -9.15
C VAL A 215 4.92 4.66 -10.66
N ALA A 216 4.89 5.80 -11.33
CA ALA A 216 4.76 5.85 -12.77
C ALA A 216 5.85 5.01 -13.46
N LYS A 217 5.48 4.35 -14.56
CA LYS A 217 6.39 3.53 -15.35
C LYS A 217 7.61 4.33 -15.80
N GLY A 218 8.83 3.81 -15.52
CA GLY A 218 10.09 4.45 -15.84
C GLY A 218 10.58 5.48 -14.80
N ASN A 219 9.82 5.73 -13.72
CA ASN A 219 10.28 6.63 -12.64
C ASN A 219 11.20 5.88 -11.66
N GLU A 220 12.38 5.51 -12.15
CA GLU A 220 13.37 4.75 -11.37
C GLU A 220 13.94 5.55 -10.19
N GLU A 221 14.08 6.87 -10.33
CA GLU A 221 14.61 7.72 -9.27
C GLU A 221 13.70 7.65 -8.03
N LEU A 222 12.40 7.88 -8.20
CA LEU A 222 11.45 7.83 -7.09
C LEU A 222 11.31 6.42 -6.52
N ARG A 223 11.25 5.39 -7.40
CA ARG A 223 11.23 3.99 -6.96
C ARG A 223 12.45 3.64 -6.09
N ASN A 224 13.65 4.03 -6.52
CA ASN A 224 14.88 3.76 -5.77
C ASN A 224 14.93 4.53 -4.44
N LYS A 225 14.42 5.76 -4.41
CA LYS A 225 14.26 6.53 -3.18
C LYS A 225 13.31 5.83 -2.20
N ILE A 226 12.16 5.32 -2.67
CA ILE A 226 11.22 4.54 -1.86
C ILE A 226 11.89 3.29 -1.31
N ASN A 227 12.64 2.53 -2.13
CA ASN A 227 13.35 1.33 -1.71
C ASN A 227 14.41 1.65 -0.65
N SER A 228 15.19 2.72 -0.83
CA SER A 228 16.16 3.19 0.18
C SER A 228 15.47 3.48 1.51
N GLY A 229 14.34 4.21 1.48
CA GLY A 229 13.59 4.52 2.68
C GLY A 229 12.99 3.28 3.35
N LEU A 230 12.46 2.34 2.55
CA LEU A 230 11.95 1.07 3.07
C LEU A 230 13.06 0.28 3.78
N GLN A 231 14.25 0.19 3.20
CA GLN A 231 15.41 -0.47 3.82
C GLN A 231 15.82 0.21 5.13
N LYS A 232 15.84 1.54 5.18
CA LYS A 232 16.16 2.31 6.39
C LYS A 232 15.17 2.04 7.53
N ILE A 233 13.87 2.11 7.25
CA ILE A 233 12.85 1.87 8.30
C ILE A 233 12.78 0.42 8.76
N VAL A 234 13.19 -0.54 7.91
CA VAL A 234 13.36 -1.95 8.32
C VAL A 234 14.58 -2.08 9.22
N ALA A 235 15.71 -1.48 8.83
CA ALA A 235 16.98 -1.59 9.57
C ALA A 235 16.94 -0.92 10.94
N ASP A 236 16.24 0.21 11.10
CA ASP A 236 16.15 0.95 12.37
C ASP A 236 15.00 0.47 13.29
N GLY A 237 14.22 -0.54 12.86
CA GLY A 237 13.11 -1.11 13.61
C GLY A 237 11.80 -0.31 13.54
N THR A 238 11.74 0.78 12.77
CA THR A 238 10.50 1.56 12.57
C THR A 238 9.42 0.71 11.91
N TYR A 239 9.78 -0.08 10.88
CA TYR A 239 8.86 -1.01 10.23
C TYR A 239 8.24 -2.00 11.23
N ALA A 240 9.06 -2.58 12.12
CA ALA A 240 8.59 -3.54 13.12
C ALA A 240 7.55 -2.91 14.07
N LYS A 241 7.79 -1.69 14.53
CA LYS A 241 6.86 -0.94 15.40
C LYS A 241 5.54 -0.64 14.68
N ILE A 242 5.60 -0.26 13.40
CA ILE A 242 4.39 -0.02 12.58
C ILE A 242 3.62 -1.32 12.39
N TYR A 243 4.32 -2.42 12.10
CA TYR A 243 3.70 -3.73 11.92
C TYR A 243 2.99 -4.20 13.19
N GLU A 244 3.66 -4.13 14.34
CA GLU A 244 3.10 -4.50 15.65
C GLU A 244 1.84 -3.66 15.98
N LYS A 245 1.88 -2.35 15.72
CA LYS A 245 0.74 -1.44 15.94
C LYS A 245 -0.53 -1.91 15.22
N TRP A 246 -0.40 -2.43 13.98
CA TRP A 246 -1.56 -2.73 13.14
C TRP A 246 -1.98 -4.19 13.17
N PHE A 247 -1.05 -5.12 13.39
CA PHE A 247 -1.33 -6.55 13.24
C PHE A 247 -1.22 -7.35 14.55
N ASP A 248 -0.65 -6.76 15.62
CA ASP A 248 -0.46 -7.44 16.91
C ASP A 248 0.19 -8.84 16.71
N ALA A 249 1.20 -8.91 15.85
CA ALA A 249 1.83 -10.14 15.41
C ALA A 249 3.32 -9.93 15.14
N GLN A 250 4.07 -11.01 15.03
CA GLN A 250 5.49 -10.97 14.63
C GLN A 250 5.64 -10.48 13.18
N VAL A 251 6.67 -9.67 12.97
CA VAL A 251 7.03 -9.18 11.63
C VAL A 251 7.33 -10.35 10.70
N PRO A 252 6.68 -10.44 9.54
CA PRO A 252 6.95 -11.49 8.57
C PRO A 252 8.31 -11.28 7.92
N THR A 253 8.94 -12.38 7.49
CA THR A 253 10.12 -12.31 6.64
C THR A 253 9.71 -11.79 5.26
N LEU A 254 10.25 -10.63 4.89
CA LEU A 254 10.12 -10.09 3.53
C LEU A 254 11.21 -10.67 2.62
N PRO A 255 10.99 -10.77 1.31
CA PRO A 255 12.04 -11.12 0.36
C PRO A 255 13.20 -10.12 0.47
N ALA A 256 14.42 -10.59 0.19
CA ALA A 256 15.56 -9.69 0.10
C ALA A 256 15.29 -8.59 -0.93
N ALA A 257 15.68 -7.36 -0.60
CA ALA A 257 15.58 -6.23 -1.50
C ALA A 257 16.25 -6.59 -2.85
N THR A 258 15.55 -6.31 -3.95
CA THR A 258 16.13 -6.43 -5.27
C THR A 258 17.25 -5.40 -5.39
N GLN A 259 18.51 -5.84 -5.47
CA GLN A 259 19.60 -4.90 -5.72
C GLN A 259 19.36 -4.21 -7.06
N PRO A 260 19.57 -2.88 -7.15
CA PRO A 260 19.51 -2.21 -8.44
C PRO A 260 20.49 -2.90 -9.38
N ALA A 261 20.06 -3.21 -10.60
CA ALA A 261 20.94 -3.67 -11.66
C ALA A 261 22.09 -2.67 -11.78
N LYS A 262 23.32 -3.17 -11.65
CA LYS A 262 24.56 -2.38 -11.79
C LYS A 262 24.72 -1.89 -13.20
#